data_1ec370099bb8ebebb078bca1dca2f0ff
#
_entry.id   1ec370099bb8ebebb078bca1dca2f0ff
#
_cell.length_a   1.000
_cell.length_b   1.000
_cell.length_c   1.000
_cell.angle_alpha   90.00
_cell.angle_beta   90.00
_cell.angle_gamma   90.00
#
_symmetry.space_group_name_H-M   'P 1'
#
loop_
_entity.id
_entity.type
_entity.pdbx_description
1 polymer ?
#
loop_
_entity_poly.entity_id
_entity_poly.type
_entity_poly.pdbx_seq_one_letter_code
_entity_poly.pdbx_strand_id
1 'polypeptide(L)'
;DWDVKVQSKKYIKQMRKLMGAKKNFEVSSWQLEDKLVVICRVYSRSGGLLQHFTKDIERSLIFQYDPDTDSLHLDNTYEGKELAYWDETWMIYRKGKELFVENIPTHKVSKVFENDTIINIDLSYDIVTLWDTKDGKLNRSDTFILQ
;
A
#
# COMPACT_ATOMS: atom_id res chain seq x y z
N ASP A 1 -9.71 -14.57 8.99
CA ASP A 1 -9.38 -13.23 8.52
C ASP A 1 -8.35 -13.29 7.39
N TRP A 2 -8.59 -12.59 6.32
CA TRP A 2 -7.74 -12.60 5.14
C TRP A 2 -6.36 -11.97 5.39
N ASP A 3 -6.27 -10.95 6.25
CA ASP A 3 -4.97 -10.34 6.59
C ASP A 3 -4.03 -11.36 7.23
N VAL A 4 -4.54 -12.21 8.10
CA VAL A 4 -3.77 -13.29 8.69
C VAL A 4 -3.44 -14.36 7.64
N LYS A 5 -4.40 -14.69 6.78
CA LYS A 5 -4.23 -15.73 5.76
C LYS A 5 -3.18 -15.33 4.70
N VAL A 6 -3.20 -14.08 4.22
CA VAL A 6 -2.23 -13.64 3.21
C VAL A 6 -0.80 -13.54 3.76
N GLN A 7 -0.65 -13.50 5.07
CA GLN A 7 0.65 -13.58 5.73
C GLN A 7 1.08 -15.01 6.05
N SER A 8 0.31 -16.01 5.61
CA SER A 8 0.69 -17.40 5.78
C SER A 8 1.92 -17.73 4.92
N LYS A 9 2.63 -18.77 5.33
CA LYS A 9 3.89 -19.21 4.69
C LYS A 9 3.75 -19.42 3.19
N LYS A 10 2.61 -19.95 2.75
CA LYS A 10 2.32 -20.23 1.34
C LYS A 10 2.33 -18.96 0.49
N TYR A 11 1.58 -17.92 0.91
CA TYR A 11 1.45 -16.68 0.14
C TYR A 11 2.69 -15.81 0.25
N ILE A 12 3.31 -15.78 1.41
CA ILE A 12 4.60 -15.10 1.59
C ILE A 12 5.66 -15.70 0.64
N LYS A 13 5.68 -17.01 0.48
CA LYS A 13 6.60 -17.66 -0.46
C LYS A 13 6.33 -17.23 -1.91
N GLN A 14 5.05 -17.12 -2.29
CA GLN A 14 4.67 -16.64 -3.63
C GLN A 14 5.14 -15.20 -3.86
N MET A 15 4.89 -14.31 -2.89
CA MET A 15 5.32 -12.91 -2.99
C MET A 15 6.84 -12.77 -3.02
N ARG A 16 7.56 -13.56 -2.24
CA ARG A 16 9.03 -13.53 -2.19
C ARG A 16 9.69 -13.84 -3.52
N LYS A 17 9.10 -14.71 -4.32
CA LYS A 17 9.63 -15.03 -5.65
C LYS A 17 9.69 -13.80 -6.56
N LEU A 18 8.80 -12.83 -6.34
CA LEU A 18 8.68 -11.65 -7.19
C LEU A 18 9.39 -10.43 -6.61
N MET A 19 9.57 -10.36 -5.30
CA MET A 19 10.25 -9.22 -4.67
C MET A 19 11.75 -9.38 -4.53
N GLY A 20 12.26 -10.60 -4.63
CA GLY A 20 13.65 -10.91 -4.41
C GLY A 20 13.94 -11.32 -2.97
N ALA A 21 15.09 -11.97 -2.77
CA ALA A 21 15.51 -12.47 -1.45
C ALA A 21 15.90 -11.31 -0.53
N LYS A 22 15.69 -11.48 0.77
CA LYS A 22 16.14 -10.58 1.84
C LYS A 22 15.59 -9.15 1.78
N LYS A 23 14.45 -8.96 1.12
CA LYS A 23 13.77 -7.67 1.15
C LYS A 23 12.84 -7.59 2.35
N ASN A 24 12.71 -6.38 2.91
CA ASN A 24 11.65 -6.08 3.86
C ASN A 24 10.36 -5.77 3.10
N PHE A 25 9.24 -6.15 3.67
CA PHE A 25 7.96 -5.91 3.02
C PHE A 25 6.85 -5.80 4.04
N GLU A 26 5.78 -5.13 3.63
CA GLU A 26 4.53 -5.04 4.38
C GLU A 26 3.39 -5.46 3.46
N VAL A 27 2.40 -6.14 4.04
CA VAL A 27 1.26 -6.69 3.28
C VAL A 27 -0.02 -6.16 3.87
N SER A 28 -0.90 -5.68 3.00
CA SER A 28 -2.28 -5.31 3.34
C SER A 28 -3.23 -6.00 2.37
N SER A 29 -4.43 -6.31 2.84
CA SER A 29 -5.45 -6.91 1.97
C SER A 29 -6.83 -6.33 2.28
N TRP A 30 -7.70 -6.34 1.27
CA TRP A 30 -9.10 -5.97 1.43
C TRP A 30 -9.94 -6.59 0.34
N GLN A 31 -11.23 -6.66 0.63
CA GLN A 31 -12.22 -7.19 -0.31
C GLN A 31 -12.76 -6.06 -1.17
N LEU A 32 -12.64 -6.21 -2.50
CA LEU A 32 -13.29 -5.33 -3.48
C LEU A 32 -14.37 -6.15 -4.17
N GLU A 33 -15.64 -5.85 -3.91
CA GLU A 33 -16.79 -6.55 -4.48
C GLU A 33 -16.60 -8.08 -4.44
N ASP A 34 -16.23 -8.69 -5.58
CA ASP A 34 -16.01 -10.11 -5.73
C ASP A 34 -14.52 -10.50 -5.75
N LYS A 35 -13.62 -9.55 -5.50
CA LYS A 35 -12.17 -9.76 -5.58
C LYS A 35 -11.49 -9.50 -4.25
N LEU A 36 -10.49 -10.29 -3.94
CA LEU A 36 -9.56 -10.01 -2.86
C LEU A 36 -8.27 -9.42 -3.45
N VAL A 37 -7.92 -8.24 -3.02
CA VAL A 37 -6.72 -7.52 -3.45
C VAL A 37 -5.70 -7.52 -2.32
N VAL A 38 -4.44 -7.77 -2.66
CA VAL A 38 -3.33 -7.78 -1.73
C VAL A 38 -2.28 -6.81 -2.24
N ILE A 39 -1.90 -5.86 -1.38
CA ILE A 39 -0.77 -4.97 -1.66
C ILE A 39 0.44 -5.47 -0.88
N CYS A 40 1.55 -5.70 -1.58
CA CYS A 40 2.84 -5.98 -0.97
C CYS A 40 3.77 -4.79 -1.24
N ARG A 41 4.10 -4.04 -0.19
CA ARG A 41 5.05 -2.92 -0.27
C ARG A 41 6.44 -3.43 0.04
N VAL A 42 7.36 -3.25 -0.91
CA VAL A 42 8.74 -3.76 -0.81
C VAL A 42 9.67 -2.59 -0.51
N TYR A 43 10.47 -2.74 0.54
CA TYR A 43 11.37 -1.71 1.02
C TYR A 43 12.82 -2.12 0.91
N SER A 44 13.66 -1.16 0.55
CA SER A 44 15.10 -1.27 0.75
C SER A 44 15.49 -0.67 2.10
N ARG A 45 16.64 -1.05 2.60
CA ARG A 45 17.25 -0.41 3.77
C ARG A 45 18.44 0.41 3.34
N SER A 46 18.53 1.65 3.85
CA SER A 46 19.72 2.46 3.75
C SER A 46 20.29 2.73 5.14
N GLY A 47 21.60 2.97 5.23
CA GLY A 47 22.31 3.23 6.47
C GLY A 47 23.34 2.16 6.80
N GLY A 48 24.32 2.52 7.61
CA GLY A 48 25.39 1.64 8.07
C GLY A 48 25.18 1.12 9.50
N LEU A 49 26.17 0.36 10.01
CA LEU A 49 26.10 -0.29 11.33
C LEU A 49 25.86 0.70 12.49
N LEU A 50 26.34 1.94 12.34
CA LEU A 50 26.25 2.97 13.38
C LEU A 50 25.19 4.01 13.08
N GLN A 51 24.38 3.82 12.02
CA GLN A 51 23.31 4.72 11.62
C GLN A 51 21.96 4.03 11.79
N HIS A 52 20.91 4.84 11.99
CA HIS A 52 19.55 4.32 11.98
C HIS A 52 19.21 3.84 10.57
N PHE A 53 18.63 2.64 10.48
CA PHE A 53 18.13 2.14 9.21
C PHE A 53 16.87 2.91 8.82
N THR A 54 16.83 3.41 7.59
CA THR A 54 15.64 3.99 7.00
C THR A 54 15.00 2.99 6.06
N LYS A 55 13.67 3.04 5.97
CA LYS A 55 12.92 2.26 5.00
C LYS A 55 12.61 3.15 3.82
N ASP A 56 13.15 2.80 2.67
CA ASP A 56 12.82 3.48 1.42
C ASP A 56 11.99 2.54 0.57
N ILE A 57 10.87 3.03 0.04
CA ILE A 57 10.03 2.22 -0.82
C ILE A 57 10.77 1.92 -2.14
N GLU A 58 10.89 0.66 -2.49
CA GLU A 58 11.35 0.26 -3.82
C GLU A 58 10.18 0.22 -4.78
N ARG A 59 9.14 -0.52 -4.42
CA ARG A 59 7.95 -0.70 -5.24
C ARG A 59 6.80 -1.28 -4.43
N SER A 60 5.60 -1.15 -4.96
CA SER A 60 4.43 -1.83 -4.46
C SER A 60 3.94 -2.83 -5.51
N LEU A 61 3.65 -4.04 -5.07
CA LEU A 61 3.12 -5.12 -5.90
C LEU A 61 1.64 -5.30 -5.58
N ILE A 62 0.81 -5.31 -6.62
CA ILE A 62 -0.62 -5.55 -6.47
C ILE A 62 -0.90 -6.98 -6.92
N PHE A 63 -1.45 -7.78 -6.02
CA PHE A 63 -1.86 -9.16 -6.31
C PHE A 63 -3.38 -9.26 -6.22
N GLN A 64 -3.94 -10.14 -7.04
CA GLN A 64 -5.31 -10.60 -6.89
C GLN A 64 -5.31 -12.07 -6.50
N TYR A 65 -6.20 -12.42 -5.58
CA TYR A 65 -6.35 -13.81 -5.16
C TYR A 65 -7.26 -14.54 -6.14
N ASP A 66 -6.79 -15.68 -6.60
CA ASP A 66 -7.55 -16.59 -7.44
C ASP A 66 -8.04 -17.76 -6.58
N PRO A 67 -9.35 -17.84 -6.30
CA PRO A 67 -9.90 -18.93 -5.49
C PRO A 67 -9.83 -20.30 -6.18
N ASP A 68 -9.81 -20.35 -7.50
CA ASP A 68 -9.77 -21.61 -8.25
C ASP A 68 -8.44 -22.33 -8.09
N THR A 69 -7.34 -21.57 -8.02
CA THR A 69 -5.99 -22.14 -7.85
C THR A 69 -5.46 -21.94 -6.44
N ASP A 70 -6.19 -21.24 -5.57
CA ASP A 70 -5.76 -20.86 -4.23
C ASP A 70 -4.37 -20.21 -4.25
N SER A 71 -4.19 -19.23 -5.12
CA SER A 71 -2.91 -18.57 -5.34
C SER A 71 -3.08 -17.07 -5.57
N LEU A 72 -1.98 -16.33 -5.42
CA LEU A 72 -1.93 -14.92 -5.73
C LEU A 72 -1.37 -14.72 -7.13
N HIS A 73 -2.02 -13.90 -7.92
CA HIS A 73 -1.54 -13.49 -9.24
C HIS A 73 -1.12 -12.03 -9.23
N LEU A 74 0.08 -11.75 -9.72
CA LEU A 74 0.56 -10.38 -9.85
C LEU A 74 -0.23 -9.66 -10.93
N ASP A 75 -0.88 -8.57 -10.54
CA ASP A 75 -1.68 -7.74 -11.44
C ASP A 75 -0.89 -6.53 -11.92
N ASN A 76 -0.19 -5.85 -11.01
CA ASN A 76 0.52 -4.63 -11.30
C ASN A 76 1.73 -4.43 -10.41
N THR A 77 2.69 -3.64 -10.89
CA THR A 77 3.87 -3.21 -10.14
C THR A 77 4.01 -1.71 -10.28
N TYR A 78 4.21 -1.02 -9.16
CA TYR A 78 4.38 0.43 -9.13
C TYR A 78 5.72 0.77 -8.49
N GLU A 79 6.69 1.21 -9.30
CA GLU A 79 8.02 1.56 -8.84
C GLU A 79 8.02 2.89 -8.08
N GLY A 80 8.68 2.91 -6.93
CA GLY A 80 8.86 4.13 -6.15
C GLY A 80 7.61 4.68 -5.47
N LYS A 81 6.52 3.95 -5.48
CA LYS A 81 5.24 4.35 -4.88
C LYS A 81 4.87 3.45 -3.73
N GLU A 82 4.71 4.02 -2.54
CA GLU A 82 4.24 3.29 -1.36
C GLU A 82 2.71 3.34 -1.33
N LEU A 83 2.08 2.31 -1.91
CA LEU A 83 0.63 2.29 -2.02
C LEU A 83 -0.03 2.01 -0.69
N ALA A 84 -0.98 2.87 -0.33
CA ALA A 84 -1.85 2.71 0.82
C ALA A 84 -3.23 2.17 0.44
N TYR A 85 -3.65 2.45 -0.80
CA TYR A 85 -4.92 2.00 -1.34
C TYR A 85 -4.81 1.76 -2.84
N TRP A 86 -5.54 0.79 -3.33
CA TRP A 86 -5.66 0.52 -4.76
C TRP A 86 -7.02 -0.11 -5.08
N ASP A 87 -7.67 0.42 -6.10
CA ASP A 87 -8.74 -0.27 -6.80
C ASP A 87 -8.53 -0.09 -8.30
N GLU A 88 -9.49 -0.46 -9.13
CA GLU A 88 -9.32 -0.38 -10.59
C GLU A 88 -9.38 1.07 -11.11
N THR A 89 -9.91 2.00 -10.31
CA THR A 89 -10.08 3.39 -10.68
C THR A 89 -9.08 4.31 -9.98
N TRP A 90 -8.80 4.07 -8.70
CA TRP A 90 -8.00 4.97 -7.87
C TRP A 90 -6.86 4.25 -7.18
N MET A 91 -5.75 4.94 -7.05
CA MET A 91 -4.71 4.54 -6.12
C MET A 91 -4.26 5.74 -5.29
N ILE A 92 -3.92 5.46 -4.04
CA ILE A 92 -3.41 6.44 -3.09
C ILE A 92 -2.05 5.96 -2.66
N TYR A 93 -1.03 6.79 -2.84
CA TYR A 93 0.33 6.41 -2.51
C TYR A 93 1.10 7.56 -1.90
N ARG A 94 2.11 7.18 -1.14
CA ARG A 94 3.08 8.11 -0.58
C ARG A 94 4.36 8.07 -1.40
N LYS A 95 4.96 9.24 -1.59
CA LYS A 95 6.28 9.38 -2.17
C LYS A 95 7.02 10.43 -1.37
N GLY A 96 7.98 9.99 -0.53
CA GLY A 96 8.58 10.86 0.47
C GLY A 96 7.57 11.29 1.52
N LYS A 97 7.42 12.60 1.71
CA LYS A 97 6.43 13.19 2.63
C LYS A 97 5.11 13.53 1.96
N GLU A 98 5.03 13.34 0.65
CA GLU A 98 3.88 13.77 -0.12
C GLU A 98 2.93 12.60 -0.35
N LEU A 99 1.64 12.87 -0.25
CA LEU A 99 0.57 11.91 -0.51
C LEU A 99 -0.13 12.30 -1.80
N PHE A 100 -0.26 11.32 -2.68
CA PHE A 100 -0.86 11.50 -4.00
C PHE A 100 -2.09 10.63 -4.18
N VAL A 101 -3.05 11.15 -4.91
CA VAL A 101 -4.20 10.38 -5.42
C VAL A 101 -4.11 10.38 -6.94
N GLU A 102 -4.16 9.20 -7.52
CA GLU A 102 -4.10 9.04 -8.97
C GLU A 102 -5.35 8.33 -9.47
N ASN A 103 -5.96 8.91 -10.51
CA ASN A 103 -6.97 8.21 -11.29
C ASN A 103 -6.25 7.31 -12.29
N ILE A 104 -6.39 5.99 -12.15
CA ILE A 104 -5.58 5.03 -12.89
C ILE A 104 -5.87 5.08 -14.39
N PRO A 105 -7.13 5.03 -14.86
CA PRO A 105 -7.42 5.08 -16.29
C PRO A 105 -6.93 6.36 -17.00
N THR A 106 -7.02 7.51 -16.34
CA THR A 106 -6.68 8.80 -16.96
C THR A 106 -5.26 9.25 -16.65
N HIS A 107 -4.59 8.62 -15.69
CA HIS A 107 -3.27 9.00 -15.17
C HIS A 107 -3.23 10.41 -14.56
N LYS A 108 -4.37 10.96 -14.20
CA LYS A 108 -4.44 12.26 -13.55
C LYS A 108 -4.04 12.12 -12.08
N VAL A 109 -3.00 12.86 -11.69
CA VAL A 109 -2.41 12.80 -10.34
C VAL A 109 -2.63 14.12 -9.62
N SER A 110 -3.03 14.04 -8.36
CA SER A 110 -3.17 15.21 -7.49
C SER A 110 -2.38 14.99 -6.21
N LYS A 111 -1.54 15.96 -5.83
CA LYS A 111 -0.91 15.97 -4.51
C LYS A 111 -1.94 16.50 -3.52
N VAL A 112 -2.26 15.72 -2.52
CA VAL A 112 -3.36 16.05 -1.61
C VAL A 112 -2.89 16.36 -0.20
N PHE A 113 -1.68 15.94 0.16
CA PHE A 113 -1.19 16.15 1.51
C PHE A 113 0.33 16.04 1.57
N GLU A 114 0.95 16.83 2.46
CA GLU A 114 2.38 16.76 2.72
C GLU A 114 2.59 16.55 4.22
N ASN A 115 2.71 15.29 4.64
CA ASN A 115 2.89 14.96 6.04
C ASN A 115 3.37 13.50 6.16
N ASP A 116 4.39 13.28 6.94
CA ASP A 116 4.95 11.95 7.18
C ASP A 116 4.29 11.22 8.37
N THR A 117 3.34 11.86 9.05
CA THR A 117 2.67 11.27 10.21
C THR A 117 1.34 10.59 9.90
N ILE A 118 0.90 10.61 8.65
CA ILE A 118 -0.34 9.94 8.25
C ILE A 118 -0.14 8.43 8.40
N ILE A 119 -0.94 7.80 9.24
CA ILE A 119 -0.83 6.38 9.56
C ILE A 119 -1.99 5.56 9.03
N ASN A 120 -3.08 6.20 8.66
CA ASN A 120 -4.25 5.48 8.17
C ASN A 120 -4.99 6.30 7.12
N ILE A 121 -5.47 5.62 6.09
CA ILE A 121 -6.23 6.20 5.00
C ILE A 121 -7.50 5.38 4.85
N ASP A 122 -8.63 6.05 4.87
CA ASP A 122 -9.93 5.43 4.66
C ASP A 122 -10.59 6.03 3.42
N LEU A 123 -11.09 5.18 2.56
CA LEU A 123 -11.84 5.58 1.37
C LEU A 123 -13.25 5.02 1.45
N SER A 124 -14.23 5.91 1.46
CA SER A 124 -15.64 5.56 1.50
C SER A 124 -16.43 6.53 0.62
N TYR A 125 -17.18 6.01 -0.34
CA TYR A 125 -18.02 6.80 -1.24
C TYR A 125 -17.27 7.96 -1.92
N ASP A 126 -16.07 7.70 -2.43
CA ASP A 126 -15.20 8.71 -3.05
C ASP A 126 -14.71 9.80 -2.08
N ILE A 127 -14.85 9.57 -0.79
CA ILE A 127 -14.32 10.46 0.25
C ILE A 127 -13.10 9.80 0.87
N VAL A 128 -11.97 10.49 0.78
CA VAL A 128 -10.72 10.04 1.43
C VAL A 128 -10.59 10.73 2.78
N THR A 129 -10.44 9.95 3.82
CA THR A 129 -10.20 10.45 5.17
C THR A 129 -8.79 10.04 5.61
N LEU A 130 -8.01 11.02 6.03
CA LEU A 130 -6.64 10.81 6.52
C LEU A 130 -6.65 10.88 8.03
N TRP A 131 -5.92 9.97 8.66
CA TRP A 131 -5.79 9.90 10.09
C TRP A 131 -4.30 9.95 10.47
N ASP A 132 -3.98 10.69 11.52
CA ASP A 132 -2.65 10.68 12.11
C ASP A 132 -2.73 10.32 13.59
N THR A 133 -1.56 10.10 14.19
CA THR A 133 -1.44 9.87 15.63
C THR A 133 -0.86 11.11 16.29
N LYS A 134 -1.59 11.64 17.26
CA LYS A 134 -1.14 12.74 18.10
C LYS A 134 -1.36 12.38 19.56
N ASP A 135 -0.31 12.49 20.38
CA ASP A 135 -0.36 12.17 21.81
C ASP A 135 -0.89 10.74 22.08
N GLY A 136 -0.53 9.80 21.23
CA GLY A 136 -0.96 8.41 21.34
C GLY A 136 -2.42 8.17 20.94
N LYS A 137 -3.10 9.17 20.43
CA LYS A 137 -4.50 9.08 20.01
C LYS A 137 -4.64 9.21 18.50
N LEU A 138 -5.59 8.47 17.94
CA LEU A 138 -5.93 8.56 16.53
C LEU A 138 -6.77 9.82 16.30
N ASN A 139 -6.31 10.71 15.44
CA ASN A 139 -6.98 11.97 15.12
C ASN A 139 -7.23 12.06 13.62
N ARG A 140 -8.41 12.52 13.24
CA ARG A 140 -8.70 12.81 11.84
C ARG A 140 -7.93 14.05 11.42
N SER A 141 -7.07 13.91 10.44
CA SER A 141 -6.21 14.98 9.95
C SER A 141 -6.85 15.78 8.83
N ASP A 142 -7.42 15.10 7.84
CA ASP A 142 -8.01 15.76 6.68
C ASP A 142 -9.03 14.88 5.98
N THR A 143 -9.89 15.48 5.18
CA THR A 143 -10.88 14.79 4.36
C THR A 143 -10.99 15.50 3.01
N PHE A 144 -10.99 14.75 1.92
CA PHE A 144 -11.18 15.31 0.58
C PHE A 144 -11.96 14.35 -0.31
N ILE A 145 -12.53 14.89 -1.39
CA ILE A 145 -13.38 14.15 -2.31
C ILE A 145 -12.61 13.84 -3.58
N LEU A 146 -12.66 12.58 -4.01
CA LEU A 146 -12.11 12.15 -5.29
C LEU A 146 -13.02 12.59 -6.43
N GLN A 147 -12.44 13.20 -7.45
CA GLN A 147 -13.17 13.69 -8.61
C GLN A 147 -12.58 13.16 -9.91
#